data_c1255dd766eabe45a334355e89a2373e
#
_entry.id   c1255dd766eabe45a334355e89a2373e
#
_cell.length_a   1.000
_cell.length_b   1.000
_cell.length_c   1.000
_cell.angle_alpha   90.00
_cell.angle_beta   90.00
_cell.angle_gamma   90.00
#
_symmetry.space_group_name_H-M   'P 1'
#
loop_
_entity.id
_entity.type
_entity.pdbx_description
1 polymer ?
#
loop_
_entity_poly.entity_id
_entity_poly.type
_entity_poly.pdbx_seq_one_letter_code
_entity_poly.pdbx_strand_id
1 'polypeptide(L)'
;MSRPNPKAVDPNQELKERVRAFWQEHPCGTKFSDAEMGTREFFDRVEAHRYGKEWHIPLAADFSSTRGLKVLEIGCGLGTDGAQFAKAGADYTGIDLTEASIELARKRFELAGLKGEFRVSDAENLDFADETFDVVYSHGVLHHTPDTAKAVREIHRILKPGGRAMVMLYHRGSYNYRIGIRVLRRAGAGLLKSEGGIKIVHRLTGEPIDSLREHAQLAQANGGSSTDDFLSQSTDGAGNPLARVYSRREARDLFRDFRKVELRAYFLNKRFIPLIGSLLPRSIESALAARWGWHLWIYATK
;
A
#
# COMPACT_ATOMS: atom_id res chain seq x y z
N MET A 1 33.16 21.26 -32.22
CA MET A 1 32.78 20.03 -31.47
C MET A 1 31.87 20.44 -30.34
N SER A 2 30.55 20.31 -30.52
CA SER A 2 29.54 20.60 -29.51
C SER A 2 29.55 19.45 -28.48
N ARG A 3 29.67 19.79 -27.19
CA ARG A 3 29.56 18.83 -26.10
C ARG A 3 28.16 18.22 -26.12
N PRO A 4 28.00 16.90 -25.96
CA PRO A 4 26.68 16.31 -25.84
C PRO A 4 25.99 16.88 -24.59
N ASN A 5 24.77 17.39 -24.77
CA ASN A 5 23.90 17.82 -23.70
C ASN A 5 23.65 16.64 -22.75
N PRO A 6 23.82 16.77 -21.43
CA PRO A 6 23.49 15.68 -20.52
C PRO A 6 22.01 15.34 -20.73
N LYS A 7 21.71 14.07 -21.01
CA LYS A 7 20.34 13.56 -21.19
C LYS A 7 19.52 14.02 -19.99
N ALA A 8 18.48 14.80 -20.22
CA ALA A 8 17.52 15.14 -19.18
C ALA A 8 17.02 13.83 -18.59
N VAL A 9 17.19 13.65 -17.29
CA VAL A 9 16.68 12.47 -16.57
C VAL A 9 15.17 12.50 -16.67
N ASP A 10 14.56 11.38 -17.03
CA ASP A 10 13.09 11.25 -17.06
C ASP A 10 12.53 11.53 -15.65
N PRO A 11 11.65 12.54 -15.49
CA PRO A 11 11.09 12.88 -14.17
C PRO A 11 10.40 11.70 -13.48
N ASN A 12 9.84 10.76 -14.23
CA ASN A 12 9.25 9.54 -13.68
C ASN A 12 10.32 8.60 -13.14
N GLN A 13 11.47 8.52 -13.80
CA GLN A 13 12.59 7.70 -13.32
C GLN A 13 13.18 8.28 -12.02
N GLU A 14 13.38 9.58 -11.96
CA GLU A 14 13.86 10.25 -10.73
C GLU A 14 12.88 10.04 -9.56
N LEU A 15 11.57 10.19 -9.80
CA LEU A 15 10.55 9.94 -8.79
C LEU A 15 10.56 8.47 -8.34
N LYS A 16 10.74 7.52 -9.25
CA LYS A 16 10.86 6.10 -8.95
C LYS A 16 12.04 5.79 -8.04
N GLU A 17 13.21 6.38 -8.33
CA GLU A 17 14.38 6.21 -7.45
C GLU A 17 14.16 6.77 -6.05
N ARG A 18 13.45 7.89 -5.91
CA ARG A 18 13.06 8.43 -4.60
C ARG A 18 12.10 7.50 -3.86
N VAL A 19 11.12 6.92 -4.56
CA VAL A 19 10.20 5.91 -4.01
C VAL A 19 10.97 4.68 -3.55
N ARG A 20 11.89 4.18 -4.39
CA ARG A 20 12.76 3.05 -4.05
C ARG A 20 13.60 3.33 -2.81
N ALA A 21 14.28 4.47 -2.77
CA ALA A 21 15.12 4.86 -1.64
C ALA A 21 14.32 4.92 -0.33
N PHE A 22 13.13 5.53 -0.37
CA PHE A 22 12.25 5.61 0.81
C PHE A 22 11.85 4.23 1.33
N TRP A 23 11.36 3.33 0.46
CA TRP A 23 10.94 1.99 0.89
C TRP A 23 12.11 1.05 1.21
N GLN A 24 13.29 1.29 0.63
CA GLN A 24 14.52 0.57 1.00
C GLN A 24 14.94 0.86 2.45
N GLU A 25 14.81 2.11 2.88
CA GLU A 25 15.13 2.55 4.25
C GLU A 25 14.01 2.19 5.24
N HIS A 26 12.74 2.18 4.78
CA HIS A 26 11.56 2.00 5.61
C HIS A 26 10.65 0.87 5.08
N PRO A 27 11.07 -0.41 5.11
CA PRO A 27 10.23 -1.50 4.62
C PRO A 27 8.88 -1.52 5.31
N CYS A 28 7.81 -1.63 4.51
CA CYS A 28 6.44 -1.47 5.00
C CYS A 28 6.12 -2.50 6.09
N GLY A 29 5.64 -2.03 7.24
CA GLY A 29 5.21 -2.89 8.34
C GLY A 29 6.25 -3.09 9.44
N THR A 30 7.53 -2.77 9.24
CA THR A 30 8.61 -3.00 10.24
C THR A 30 8.36 -2.27 11.56
N LYS A 31 7.75 -1.10 11.52
CA LYS A 31 7.41 -0.28 12.70
C LYS A 31 6.31 -0.86 13.60
N PHE A 32 5.66 -1.94 13.22
CA PHE A 32 4.56 -2.54 13.98
C PHE A 32 4.99 -3.68 14.90
N SER A 33 6.29 -3.92 15.02
CA SER A 33 6.87 -4.86 15.96
C SER A 33 8.08 -4.24 16.64
N ASP A 34 8.22 -4.46 17.92
CA ASP A 34 9.37 -4.12 18.76
C ASP A 34 10.33 -5.32 18.95
N ALA A 35 9.97 -6.48 18.40
CA ALA A 35 10.84 -7.66 18.37
C ALA A 35 12.01 -7.45 17.37
N GLU A 36 13.10 -8.18 17.57
CA GLU A 36 14.26 -8.16 16.67
C GLU A 36 13.84 -8.50 15.23
N MET A 37 14.18 -7.61 14.30
CA MET A 37 13.81 -7.71 12.89
C MET A 37 14.32 -9.02 12.27
N GLY A 38 13.46 -9.69 11.50
CA GLY A 38 13.80 -10.95 10.84
C GLY A 38 13.65 -12.20 11.71
N THR A 39 13.21 -12.07 12.97
CA THR A 39 12.87 -13.22 13.82
C THR A 39 11.43 -13.69 13.57
N ARG A 40 11.12 -14.94 13.96
CA ARG A 40 9.76 -15.47 13.90
C ARG A 40 8.79 -14.57 14.69
N GLU A 41 9.17 -14.19 15.90
CA GLU A 41 8.35 -13.31 16.74
C GLU A 41 8.05 -11.98 16.07
N PHE A 42 9.04 -11.38 15.42
CA PHE A 42 8.85 -10.15 14.63
C PHE A 42 7.77 -10.32 13.58
N PHE A 43 7.87 -11.36 12.75
CA PHE A 43 6.90 -11.60 11.68
C PHE A 43 5.51 -11.94 12.22
N ASP A 44 5.40 -12.70 13.30
CA ASP A 44 4.11 -13.05 13.91
C ASP A 44 3.41 -11.80 14.47
N ARG A 45 4.14 -10.88 15.11
CA ARG A 45 3.60 -9.61 15.60
C ARG A 45 3.14 -8.71 14.46
N VAL A 46 3.93 -8.59 13.39
CA VAL A 46 3.54 -7.82 12.19
C VAL A 46 2.27 -8.40 11.56
N GLU A 47 2.17 -9.72 11.42
CA GLU A 47 0.99 -10.39 10.88
C GLU A 47 -0.24 -10.15 11.75
N ALA A 48 -0.11 -10.32 13.07
CA ALA A 48 -1.19 -10.08 14.03
C ALA A 48 -1.67 -8.62 13.98
N HIS A 49 -0.75 -7.66 13.93
CA HIS A 49 -1.09 -6.24 13.78
C HIS A 49 -1.84 -5.97 12.47
N ARG A 50 -1.32 -6.48 11.35
CA ARG A 50 -1.90 -6.27 10.01
C ARG A 50 -3.34 -6.77 9.95
N TYR A 51 -3.58 -8.03 10.26
CA TYR A 51 -4.93 -8.62 10.16
C TYR A 51 -5.84 -8.23 11.32
N GLY A 52 -5.28 -7.83 12.47
CA GLY A 52 -6.05 -7.22 13.55
C GLY A 52 -6.64 -5.87 13.16
N LYS A 53 -5.86 -5.04 12.47
CA LYS A 53 -6.26 -3.72 11.99
C LYS A 53 -7.03 -3.79 10.67
N GLU A 54 -6.52 -4.53 9.72
CA GLU A 54 -7.05 -4.68 8.35
C GLU A 54 -7.72 -6.05 8.17
N TRP A 55 -8.60 -6.39 9.11
CA TRP A 55 -9.27 -7.68 9.23
C TRP A 55 -10.03 -8.13 7.96
N HIS A 56 -10.32 -7.20 7.04
CA HIS A 56 -10.97 -7.48 5.76
C HIS A 56 -10.04 -8.12 4.73
N ILE A 57 -8.71 -8.03 4.88
CA ILE A 57 -7.75 -8.53 3.87
C ILE A 57 -7.95 -10.02 3.59
N PRO A 58 -8.01 -10.93 4.59
CA PRO A 58 -8.23 -12.35 4.32
C PRO A 58 -9.54 -12.64 3.59
N LEU A 59 -10.58 -11.84 3.84
CA LEU A 59 -11.88 -11.97 3.15
C LEU A 59 -11.82 -11.44 1.72
N ALA A 60 -11.10 -10.33 1.49
CA ALA A 60 -11.01 -9.67 0.20
C ALA A 60 -10.04 -10.39 -0.74
N ALA A 61 -8.91 -10.88 -0.23
CA ALA A 61 -7.91 -11.62 -1.01
C ALA A 61 -8.32 -13.06 -1.31
N ASP A 62 -9.18 -13.65 -0.48
CA ASP A 62 -9.63 -15.04 -0.62
C ASP A 62 -8.47 -16.00 -0.92
N PHE A 63 -7.48 -16.02 -0.02
CA PHE A 63 -6.25 -16.79 -0.18
C PHE A 63 -6.51 -18.26 -0.52
N SER A 64 -7.56 -18.86 0.06
CA SER A 64 -7.92 -20.26 -0.13
C SER A 64 -8.30 -20.62 -1.56
N SER A 65 -8.82 -19.67 -2.32
CA SER A 65 -9.23 -19.86 -3.72
C SER A 65 -8.05 -19.97 -4.71
N THR A 66 -6.81 -19.86 -4.21
CA THR A 66 -5.60 -19.87 -5.07
C THR A 66 -4.82 -21.19 -5.03
N ARG A 67 -5.35 -22.22 -4.38
CA ARG A 67 -4.69 -23.53 -4.30
C ARG A 67 -4.35 -24.08 -5.69
N GLY A 68 -3.08 -24.40 -5.92
CA GLY A 68 -2.56 -24.94 -7.19
C GLY A 68 -2.46 -23.91 -8.32
N LEU A 69 -2.77 -22.64 -8.08
CA LEU A 69 -2.66 -21.56 -9.05
C LEU A 69 -1.30 -20.87 -8.96
N LYS A 70 -0.80 -20.37 -10.09
CA LYS A 70 0.36 -19.49 -10.13
C LYS A 70 -0.04 -18.08 -9.71
N VAL A 71 0.49 -17.60 -8.59
CA VAL A 71 0.18 -16.32 -7.99
C VAL A 71 1.39 -15.41 -8.01
N LEU A 72 1.26 -14.21 -8.57
CA LEU A 72 2.23 -13.13 -8.41
C LEU A 72 1.71 -12.11 -7.41
N GLU A 73 2.51 -11.78 -6.41
CA GLU A 73 2.29 -10.61 -5.55
C GLU A 73 3.24 -9.48 -5.96
N ILE A 74 2.68 -8.32 -6.34
CA ILE A 74 3.43 -7.11 -6.66
C ILE A 74 3.49 -6.23 -5.42
N GLY A 75 4.72 -5.93 -4.95
CA GLY A 75 4.99 -5.23 -3.71
C GLY A 75 4.77 -6.13 -2.50
N CYS A 76 5.44 -7.27 -2.46
CA CYS A 76 5.23 -8.29 -1.42
C CYS A 76 5.71 -7.85 -0.02
N GLY A 77 6.51 -6.78 0.07
CA GLY A 77 7.02 -6.26 1.33
C GLY A 77 7.66 -7.35 2.18
N LEU A 78 7.18 -7.53 3.41
CA LEU A 78 7.67 -8.55 4.35
C LEU A 78 7.11 -9.97 4.07
N GLY A 79 6.42 -10.19 2.95
CA GLY A 79 5.81 -11.47 2.59
C GLY A 79 4.64 -11.91 3.49
N THR A 80 3.93 -10.95 4.11
CA THR A 80 2.85 -11.28 5.05
C THR A 80 1.65 -11.90 4.35
N ASP A 81 1.15 -11.29 3.27
CA ASP A 81 0.04 -11.82 2.48
C ASP A 81 0.54 -13.01 1.64
N GLY A 82 1.78 -12.94 1.10
CA GLY A 82 2.42 -14.03 0.38
C GLY A 82 2.48 -15.33 1.16
N ALA A 83 2.78 -15.26 2.46
CA ALA A 83 2.78 -16.45 3.32
C ALA A 83 1.39 -17.09 3.42
N GLN A 84 0.29 -16.33 3.34
CA GLN A 84 -1.06 -16.91 3.33
C GLN A 84 -1.38 -17.59 1.99
N PHE A 85 -0.96 -17.01 0.85
CA PHE A 85 -1.07 -17.67 -0.45
C PHE A 85 -0.29 -18.99 -0.49
N ALA A 86 0.95 -18.99 -0.02
CA ALA A 86 1.78 -20.19 0.03
C ALA A 86 1.20 -21.26 0.99
N LYS A 87 0.70 -20.87 2.18
CA LYS A 87 0.00 -21.76 3.11
C LYS A 87 -1.28 -22.36 2.49
N ALA A 88 -1.97 -21.60 1.63
CA ALA A 88 -3.14 -22.09 0.90
C ALA A 88 -2.78 -23.07 -0.24
N GLY A 89 -1.49 -23.21 -0.59
CA GLY A 89 -1.00 -24.12 -1.62
C GLY A 89 -0.90 -23.50 -3.00
N ALA A 90 -0.75 -22.18 -3.09
CA ALA A 90 -0.43 -21.50 -4.35
C ALA A 90 1.04 -21.74 -4.76
N ASP A 91 1.31 -21.75 -6.07
CA ASP A 91 2.64 -21.59 -6.65
C ASP A 91 2.96 -20.07 -6.63
N TYR A 92 3.68 -19.65 -5.58
CA TYR A 92 3.78 -18.25 -5.22
C TYR A 92 5.08 -17.61 -5.69
N THR A 93 4.95 -16.45 -6.31
CA THR A 93 6.05 -15.53 -6.64
C THR A 93 5.75 -14.15 -6.02
N GLY A 94 6.70 -13.60 -5.27
CA GLY A 94 6.65 -12.25 -4.72
C GLY A 94 7.69 -11.34 -5.37
N ILE A 95 7.28 -10.13 -5.75
CA ILE A 95 8.21 -9.09 -6.20
C ILE A 95 8.06 -7.83 -5.36
N ASP A 96 9.18 -7.13 -5.19
CA ASP A 96 9.22 -5.80 -4.55
C ASP A 96 10.25 -4.93 -5.27
N LEU A 97 10.11 -3.62 -5.18
CA LEU A 97 11.06 -2.67 -5.76
C LEU A 97 12.38 -2.62 -4.98
N THR A 98 12.41 -3.12 -3.73
CA THR A 98 13.51 -3.00 -2.77
C THR A 98 14.10 -4.33 -2.38
N GLU A 99 15.42 -4.37 -2.22
CA GLU A 99 16.13 -5.56 -1.73
C GLU A 99 15.78 -5.85 -0.27
N ALA A 100 15.68 -4.81 0.56
CA ALA A 100 15.36 -4.97 1.98
C ALA A 100 14.03 -5.72 2.22
N SER A 101 13.00 -5.41 1.43
CA SER A 101 11.73 -6.14 1.48
C SER A 101 11.90 -7.60 1.04
N ILE A 102 12.59 -7.84 -0.06
CA ILE A 102 12.82 -9.20 -0.60
C ILE A 102 13.60 -10.08 0.38
N GLU A 103 14.63 -9.55 1.03
CA GLU A 103 15.40 -10.28 2.05
C GLU A 103 14.52 -10.67 3.24
N LEU A 104 13.70 -9.75 3.75
CA LEU A 104 12.79 -10.03 4.84
C LEU A 104 11.70 -11.03 4.44
N ALA A 105 11.16 -10.94 3.22
CA ALA A 105 10.19 -11.91 2.72
C ALA A 105 10.77 -13.32 2.60
N ARG A 106 11.98 -13.46 2.06
CA ARG A 106 12.71 -14.73 2.00
C ARG A 106 12.93 -15.30 3.40
N LYS A 107 13.37 -14.46 4.34
CA LYS A 107 13.60 -14.89 5.73
C LYS A 107 12.32 -15.36 6.40
N ARG A 108 11.21 -14.67 6.18
CA ARG A 108 9.89 -15.10 6.66
C ARG A 108 9.52 -16.49 6.14
N PHE A 109 9.67 -16.73 4.83
CA PHE A 109 9.33 -18.00 4.21
C PHE A 109 10.24 -19.13 4.69
N GLU A 110 11.55 -18.89 4.82
CA GLU A 110 12.50 -19.82 5.40
C GLU A 110 12.06 -20.27 6.80
N LEU A 111 11.83 -19.29 7.70
CA LEU A 111 11.41 -19.55 9.08
C LEU A 111 10.06 -20.27 9.17
N ALA A 112 9.15 -20.03 8.22
CA ALA A 112 7.84 -20.67 8.17
C ALA A 112 7.86 -22.03 7.46
N GLY A 113 8.98 -22.44 6.83
CA GLY A 113 9.06 -23.65 6.02
C GLY A 113 8.20 -23.61 4.75
N LEU A 114 7.95 -22.39 4.22
CA LEU A 114 7.14 -22.16 3.03
C LEU A 114 8.02 -22.10 1.77
N LYS A 115 7.42 -22.42 0.63
CA LYS A 115 8.05 -22.27 -0.68
C LYS A 115 7.53 -21.04 -1.38
N GLY A 116 8.40 -20.32 -2.08
CA GLY A 116 8.05 -19.17 -2.92
C GLY A 116 9.28 -18.61 -3.63
N GLU A 117 9.07 -17.98 -4.75
CA GLU A 117 10.11 -17.25 -5.48
C GLU A 117 10.06 -15.77 -5.13
N PHE A 118 11.23 -15.11 -5.03
CA PHE A 118 11.33 -13.69 -4.69
C PHE A 118 12.33 -12.99 -5.58
N ARG A 119 11.91 -11.85 -6.19
CA ARG A 119 12.76 -11.07 -7.08
C ARG A 119 12.58 -9.56 -6.81
N VAL A 120 13.68 -8.80 -6.87
CA VAL A 120 13.58 -7.35 -7.00
C VAL A 120 13.09 -7.03 -8.40
N SER A 121 11.97 -6.32 -8.53
CA SER A 121 11.38 -5.99 -9.83
C SER A 121 10.51 -4.75 -9.76
N ASP A 122 10.43 -4.03 -10.88
CA ASP A 122 9.61 -2.85 -11.07
C ASP A 122 8.23 -3.24 -11.63
N ALA A 123 7.15 -2.86 -10.93
CA ALA A 123 5.77 -3.12 -11.37
C ALA A 123 5.44 -2.53 -12.74
N GLU A 124 6.14 -1.47 -13.15
CA GLU A 124 5.96 -0.83 -14.47
C GLU A 124 6.71 -1.52 -15.60
N ASN A 125 7.57 -2.50 -15.30
CA ASN A 125 8.36 -3.23 -16.29
C ASN A 125 8.67 -4.64 -15.77
N LEU A 126 7.68 -5.53 -15.85
CA LEU A 126 7.75 -6.88 -15.31
C LEU A 126 8.53 -7.82 -16.22
N ASP A 127 9.59 -8.42 -15.68
CA ASP A 127 10.39 -9.44 -16.39
C ASP A 127 9.76 -10.83 -16.27
N PHE A 128 8.54 -10.95 -16.82
CA PHE A 128 7.81 -12.20 -16.96
C PHE A 128 7.24 -12.31 -18.38
N ALA A 129 7.14 -13.51 -18.88
CA ALA A 129 6.47 -13.78 -20.16
C ALA A 129 4.97 -13.44 -20.07
N ASP A 130 4.37 -13.17 -21.22
CA ASP A 130 2.93 -13.01 -21.33
C ASP A 130 2.22 -14.26 -20.79
N GLU A 131 1.02 -14.06 -20.25
CA GLU A 131 0.12 -15.17 -19.87
C GLU A 131 0.74 -16.20 -18.91
N THR A 132 1.57 -15.73 -17.96
CA THR A 132 2.29 -16.60 -17.02
C THR A 132 1.45 -16.95 -15.78
N PHE A 133 0.69 -15.98 -15.24
CA PHE A 133 0.04 -16.09 -13.93
C PHE A 133 -1.48 -16.30 -14.04
N ASP A 134 -2.02 -17.09 -13.12
CA ASP A 134 -3.46 -17.27 -12.96
C ASP A 134 -4.05 -16.12 -12.13
N VAL A 135 -3.27 -15.61 -11.16
CA VAL A 135 -3.66 -14.54 -10.25
C VAL A 135 -2.52 -13.55 -10.09
N VAL A 136 -2.84 -12.25 -10.17
CA VAL A 136 -1.95 -11.16 -9.76
C VAL A 136 -2.59 -10.42 -8.60
N TYR A 137 -1.87 -10.32 -7.50
CA TYR A 137 -2.27 -9.62 -6.29
C TYR A 137 -1.37 -8.41 -6.04
N SER A 138 -1.94 -7.27 -5.63
CA SER A 138 -1.16 -6.10 -5.22
C SER A 138 -1.95 -5.28 -4.20
N HIS A 139 -1.43 -5.19 -2.98
CA HIS A 139 -2.10 -4.49 -1.89
C HIS A 139 -1.27 -3.31 -1.37
N GLY A 140 -1.71 -2.09 -1.66
CA GLY A 140 -1.05 -0.90 -1.10
C GLY A 140 0.21 -0.47 -1.86
N VAL A 141 0.34 -0.77 -3.16
CA VAL A 141 1.59 -0.59 -3.92
C VAL A 141 1.43 0.31 -5.14
N LEU A 142 0.51 -0.02 -6.04
CA LEU A 142 0.46 0.64 -7.36
C LEU A 142 0.17 2.14 -7.31
N HIS A 143 -0.42 2.64 -6.24
CA HIS A 143 -0.62 4.08 -6.02
C HIS A 143 0.66 4.82 -5.56
N HIS A 144 1.76 4.10 -5.37
CA HIS A 144 3.10 4.61 -5.15
C HIS A 144 4.00 4.50 -6.39
N THR A 145 3.47 4.05 -7.54
CA THR A 145 4.23 4.02 -8.79
C THR A 145 4.05 5.32 -9.59
N PRO A 146 5.08 5.84 -10.26
CA PRO A 146 4.96 7.00 -11.13
C PRO A 146 3.95 6.82 -12.27
N ASP A 147 3.89 5.65 -12.90
CA ASP A 147 2.94 5.31 -13.95
C ASP A 147 2.09 4.08 -13.57
N THR A 148 1.05 4.31 -12.77
CA THR A 148 0.11 3.26 -12.37
C THR A 148 -0.59 2.60 -13.57
N ALA A 149 -0.84 3.36 -14.64
CA ALA A 149 -1.48 2.80 -15.84
C ALA A 149 -0.56 1.80 -16.55
N LYS A 150 0.75 2.08 -16.59
CA LYS A 150 1.76 1.15 -17.12
C LYS A 150 1.82 -0.13 -16.30
N ALA A 151 1.84 -0.02 -14.98
CA ALA A 151 1.81 -1.19 -14.10
C ALA A 151 0.54 -2.05 -14.32
N VAL A 152 -0.62 -1.43 -14.51
CA VAL A 152 -1.87 -2.16 -14.80
C VAL A 152 -1.82 -2.84 -16.18
N ARG A 153 -1.21 -2.22 -17.21
CA ARG A 153 -0.98 -2.88 -18.50
C ARG A 153 -0.06 -4.09 -18.37
N GLU A 154 1.01 -3.99 -17.59
CA GLU A 154 1.89 -5.13 -17.32
C GLU A 154 1.14 -6.27 -16.61
N ILE A 155 0.31 -5.96 -15.61
CA ILE A 155 -0.57 -6.95 -14.95
C ILE A 155 -1.45 -7.65 -15.99
N HIS A 156 -2.08 -6.88 -16.88
CA HIS A 156 -2.91 -7.46 -17.94
C HIS A 156 -2.11 -8.37 -18.86
N ARG A 157 -0.90 -7.96 -19.26
CA ARG A 157 -0.02 -8.73 -20.16
C ARG A 157 0.33 -10.10 -19.58
N ILE A 158 0.79 -10.12 -18.32
CA ILE A 158 1.28 -11.35 -17.69
C ILE A 158 0.18 -12.29 -17.17
N LEU A 159 -1.06 -11.82 -17.06
CA LEU A 159 -2.18 -12.67 -16.71
C LEU A 159 -2.57 -13.58 -17.88
N LYS A 160 -2.84 -14.85 -17.59
CA LYS A 160 -3.45 -15.78 -18.53
C LYS A 160 -4.85 -15.33 -18.95
N PRO A 161 -5.36 -15.74 -20.12
CA PRO A 161 -6.77 -15.59 -20.46
C PRO A 161 -7.66 -16.19 -19.36
N GLY A 162 -8.63 -15.40 -18.86
CA GLY A 162 -9.46 -15.77 -17.72
C GLY A 162 -8.79 -15.62 -16.34
N GLY A 163 -7.52 -15.27 -16.28
CA GLY A 163 -6.81 -14.94 -15.06
C GLY A 163 -7.35 -13.67 -14.40
N ARG A 164 -7.09 -13.51 -13.10
CA ARG A 164 -7.66 -12.41 -12.31
C ARG A 164 -6.60 -11.54 -11.64
N ALA A 165 -6.82 -10.23 -11.65
CA ALA A 165 -6.11 -9.27 -10.83
C ALA A 165 -6.94 -8.93 -9.58
N MET A 166 -6.29 -8.84 -8.44
CA MET A 166 -6.81 -8.33 -7.18
C MET A 166 -5.91 -7.19 -6.71
N VAL A 167 -6.36 -5.96 -6.91
CA VAL A 167 -5.54 -4.77 -6.63
C VAL A 167 -6.24 -3.87 -5.64
N MET A 168 -5.51 -3.39 -4.63
CA MET A 168 -5.99 -2.35 -3.71
C MET A 168 -5.32 -1.03 -3.99
N LEU A 169 -6.14 0.01 -4.19
CA LEU A 169 -5.73 1.41 -4.32
C LEU A 169 -6.38 2.28 -3.23
N TYR A 170 -5.80 3.45 -2.95
CA TYR A 170 -6.41 4.42 -2.04
C TYR A 170 -7.61 5.11 -2.67
N HIS A 171 -8.73 5.16 -1.91
CA HIS A 171 -10.02 5.62 -2.38
C HIS A 171 -10.23 7.12 -2.14
N ARG A 172 -10.28 7.92 -3.23
CA ARG A 172 -10.57 9.38 -3.18
C ARG A 172 -11.94 9.71 -2.59
N GLY A 173 -12.92 8.81 -2.74
CA GLY A 173 -14.27 8.96 -2.19
C GLY A 173 -14.40 8.61 -0.71
N SER A 174 -13.33 8.15 -0.06
CA SER A 174 -13.37 7.66 1.31
C SER A 174 -13.55 8.78 2.34
N TYR A 175 -14.08 8.40 3.51
CA TYR A 175 -14.11 9.26 4.68
C TYR A 175 -12.71 9.65 5.13
N ASN A 176 -11.75 8.70 5.09
CA ASN A 176 -10.37 8.94 5.45
C ASN A 176 -9.74 10.08 4.63
N TYR A 177 -9.92 10.06 3.31
CA TYR A 177 -9.38 11.12 2.45
C TYR A 177 -10.13 12.45 2.63
N ARG A 178 -11.47 12.42 2.51
CA ARG A 178 -12.28 13.65 2.49
C ARG A 178 -12.26 14.39 3.80
N ILE A 179 -12.37 13.69 4.92
CA ILE A 179 -12.43 14.30 6.26
C ILE A 179 -11.10 14.14 6.97
N GLY A 180 -10.56 12.92 7.07
CA GLY A 180 -9.34 12.63 7.81
C GLY A 180 -8.14 13.44 7.30
N ILE A 181 -7.84 13.32 6.00
CA ILE A 181 -6.65 13.96 5.42
C ILE A 181 -6.93 15.42 5.06
N ARG A 182 -7.97 15.70 4.28
CA ARG A 182 -8.19 17.07 3.75
C ARG A 182 -8.65 18.08 4.80
N VAL A 183 -9.35 17.65 5.83
CA VAL A 183 -9.88 18.55 6.88
C VAL A 183 -9.09 18.40 8.17
N LEU A 184 -9.17 17.23 8.83
CA LEU A 184 -8.63 17.06 10.18
C LEU A 184 -7.11 17.16 10.24
N ARG A 185 -6.38 16.52 9.32
CA ARG A 185 -4.92 16.63 9.29
C ARG A 185 -4.43 18.01 8.87
N ARG A 186 -5.11 18.68 7.93
CA ARG A 186 -4.76 20.07 7.58
C ARG A 186 -5.02 21.06 8.73
N ALA A 187 -6.15 20.92 9.42
CA ALA A 187 -6.41 21.71 10.63
C ALA A 187 -5.38 21.39 11.72
N GLY A 188 -5.07 20.11 11.92
CA GLY A 188 -4.03 19.64 12.84
C GLY A 188 -2.64 20.19 12.50
N ALA A 189 -2.26 20.28 11.23
CA ALA A 189 -0.96 20.82 10.81
C ALA A 189 -0.75 22.28 11.27
N GLY A 190 -1.82 23.06 11.37
CA GLY A 190 -1.79 24.39 11.98
C GLY A 190 -1.44 24.36 13.46
N LEU A 191 -1.96 23.37 14.20
CA LEU A 191 -1.68 23.17 15.63
C LEU A 191 -0.25 22.67 15.89
N LEU A 192 0.30 21.87 14.97
CA LEU A 192 1.66 21.32 15.11
C LEU A 192 2.77 22.37 15.04
N LYS A 193 2.44 23.64 14.75
CA LYS A 193 3.41 24.76 14.78
C LYS A 193 3.85 25.14 16.20
N SER A 194 3.24 24.59 17.24
CA SER A 194 3.56 24.87 18.63
C SER A 194 3.57 23.61 19.48
N GLU A 195 4.40 23.58 20.51
CA GLU A 195 4.45 22.45 21.46
C GLU A 195 3.11 22.22 22.19
N GLY A 196 2.36 23.30 22.47
CA GLY A 196 1.01 23.20 23.03
C GLY A 196 0.04 22.51 22.08
N GLY A 197 0.11 22.86 20.80
CA GLY A 197 -0.70 22.24 19.75
C GLY A 197 -0.33 20.77 19.53
N ILE A 198 0.96 20.42 19.57
CA ILE A 198 1.42 19.01 19.48
C ILE A 198 0.81 18.17 20.60
N LYS A 199 0.83 18.68 21.84
CA LYS A 199 0.21 17.97 23.00
C LYS A 199 -1.30 17.81 22.84
N ILE A 200 -1.99 18.80 22.27
CA ILE A 200 -3.44 18.72 21.97
C ILE A 200 -3.70 17.63 20.93
N VAL A 201 -2.95 17.64 19.83
CA VAL A 201 -3.12 16.63 18.75
C VAL A 201 -2.81 15.24 19.29
N HIS A 202 -1.72 15.06 20.06
CA HIS A 202 -1.39 13.80 20.73
C HIS A 202 -2.57 13.29 21.58
N ARG A 203 -3.14 14.16 22.43
CA ARG A 203 -4.26 13.80 23.32
C ARG A 203 -5.52 13.40 22.55
N LEU A 204 -5.79 14.02 21.40
CA LEU A 204 -6.97 13.76 20.57
C LEU A 204 -6.81 12.54 19.68
N THR A 205 -5.58 12.24 19.22
CA THR A 205 -5.34 11.21 18.19
C THR A 205 -4.62 9.97 18.72
N GLY A 206 -3.93 10.08 19.86
CA GLY A 206 -3.03 9.04 20.37
C GLY A 206 -1.74 8.88 19.56
N GLU A 207 -1.47 9.75 18.58
CA GLU A 207 -0.25 9.71 17.79
C GLU A 207 0.96 10.07 18.67
N PRO A 208 2.10 9.34 18.60
CA PRO A 208 3.28 9.65 19.37
C PRO A 208 3.79 11.10 19.14
N ILE A 209 4.24 11.76 20.19
CA ILE A 209 4.68 13.16 20.12
C ILE A 209 5.84 13.33 19.15
N ASP A 210 6.78 12.38 19.12
CA ASP A 210 7.94 12.44 18.23
C ASP A 210 7.53 12.29 16.75
N SER A 211 6.57 11.42 16.43
CA SER A 211 5.97 11.35 15.10
C SER A 211 5.28 12.65 14.69
N LEU A 212 4.58 13.32 15.63
CA LEU A 212 3.95 14.62 15.39
C LEU A 212 4.98 15.74 15.17
N ARG A 213 6.11 15.71 15.87
CA ARG A 213 7.22 16.66 15.66
C ARG A 213 7.88 16.47 14.30
N GLU A 214 8.13 15.22 13.89
CA GLU A 214 8.64 14.90 12.57
C GLU A 214 7.71 15.43 11.46
N HIS A 215 6.41 15.18 11.58
CA HIS A 215 5.41 15.74 10.66
C HIS A 215 5.40 17.28 10.64
N ALA A 216 5.61 17.91 11.79
CA ALA A 216 5.68 19.36 11.89
C ALA A 216 6.91 19.93 11.17
N GLN A 217 8.07 19.32 11.34
CA GLN A 217 9.31 19.71 10.68
C GLN A 217 9.22 19.57 9.17
N LEU A 218 8.70 18.45 8.66
CA LEU A 218 8.49 18.22 7.23
C LEU A 218 7.49 19.20 6.63
N ALA A 219 6.40 19.54 7.35
CA ALA A 219 5.42 20.52 6.90
C ALA A 219 6.00 21.93 6.82
N GLN A 220 6.94 22.27 7.69
CA GLN A 220 7.65 23.57 7.67
C GLN A 220 8.69 23.64 6.54
N ALA A 221 9.41 22.54 6.28
CA ALA A 221 10.43 22.48 5.22
C ALA A 221 9.82 22.62 3.81
N ASN A 222 8.59 22.14 3.62
CA ASN A 222 7.94 22.06 2.30
C ASN A 222 6.97 23.20 1.98
N GLY A 223 7.02 24.31 2.67
CA GLY A 223 6.41 25.63 2.42
C GLY A 223 5.19 25.67 1.48
N GLY A 224 4.03 25.10 1.85
CA GLY A 224 2.80 25.26 1.08
C GLY A 224 2.54 24.17 0.04
N SER A 225 2.74 22.92 0.40
CA SER A 225 2.53 21.74 -0.43
C SER A 225 1.15 21.66 -1.08
N SER A 226 1.09 21.20 -2.31
CA SER A 226 -0.17 20.80 -2.98
C SER A 226 -0.94 19.78 -2.13
N THR A 227 -2.22 19.56 -2.45
CA THR A 227 -3.00 18.51 -1.74
C THR A 227 -2.40 17.10 -1.94
N ASP A 228 -1.76 16.88 -3.08
CA ASP A 228 -1.16 15.58 -3.41
C ASP A 228 0.19 15.39 -2.70
N ASP A 229 1.00 16.43 -2.56
CA ASP A 229 2.22 16.40 -1.74
C ASP A 229 1.87 16.16 -0.26
N PHE A 230 0.85 16.85 0.25
CA PHE A 230 0.37 16.65 1.61
C PHE A 230 -0.18 15.24 1.83
N LEU A 231 -0.86 14.67 0.83
CA LEU A 231 -1.31 13.28 0.87
C LEU A 231 -0.12 12.33 0.97
N SER A 232 0.86 12.46 0.09
CA SER A 232 2.03 11.59 0.04
C SER A 232 2.79 11.60 1.37
N GLN A 233 3.09 12.78 1.89
CA GLN A 233 3.82 12.95 3.15
C GLN A 233 3.03 12.55 4.40
N SER A 234 1.71 12.51 4.33
CA SER A 234 0.84 12.17 5.47
C SER A 234 0.31 10.73 5.45
N THR A 235 0.68 9.93 4.43
CA THR A 235 0.25 8.54 4.28
C THR A 235 1.48 7.64 4.28
N ASP A 236 1.41 6.51 4.97
CA ASP A 236 2.43 5.45 5.02
C ASP A 236 3.80 5.84 5.64
N GLY A 237 3.90 7.01 6.19
CA GLY A 237 5.08 7.53 6.87
C GLY A 237 5.46 8.92 6.41
N ALA A 238 6.16 9.63 7.29
CA ALA A 238 6.70 10.94 6.98
C ALA A 238 7.76 10.82 5.88
N GLY A 239 7.72 11.73 4.90
CA GLY A 239 8.67 11.72 3.79
C GLY A 239 8.35 10.77 2.63
N ASN A 240 7.25 10.02 2.66
CA ASN A 240 6.81 9.23 1.49
C ASN A 240 6.70 10.14 0.26
N PRO A 241 7.48 9.87 -0.82
CA PRO A 241 7.57 10.78 -1.96
C PRO A 241 6.37 10.73 -2.90
N LEU A 242 5.57 9.68 -2.85
CA LEU A 242 4.44 9.50 -3.76
C LEU A 242 3.33 8.66 -3.15
N ALA A 243 2.13 9.23 -3.06
CA ALA A 243 0.89 8.48 -2.87
C ALA A 243 -0.23 9.12 -3.70
N ARG A 244 -1.04 8.31 -4.36
CA ARG A 244 -2.18 8.75 -5.15
C ARG A 244 -3.47 8.17 -4.62
N VAL A 245 -4.56 8.89 -4.85
CA VAL A 245 -5.92 8.42 -4.54
C VAL A 245 -6.75 8.36 -5.81
N TYR A 246 -7.61 7.35 -5.90
CA TYR A 246 -8.43 7.08 -7.08
C TYR A 246 -9.91 7.10 -6.74
N SER A 247 -10.70 7.75 -7.59
CA SER A 247 -12.14 7.57 -7.59
C SER A 247 -12.49 6.21 -8.20
N ARG A 248 -13.71 5.74 -7.96
CA ARG A 248 -14.22 4.50 -8.61
C ARG A 248 -14.22 4.59 -10.13
N ARG A 249 -14.40 5.79 -10.69
CA ARG A 249 -14.35 6.02 -12.15
C ARG A 249 -12.92 5.86 -12.66
N GLU A 250 -11.96 6.59 -12.08
CA GLU A 250 -10.55 6.49 -12.45
C GLU A 250 -10.01 5.05 -12.30
N ALA A 251 -10.41 4.34 -11.25
CA ALA A 251 -10.03 2.93 -11.09
C ALA A 251 -10.60 2.05 -12.22
N ARG A 252 -11.87 2.25 -12.65
CA ARG A 252 -12.41 1.54 -13.82
C ARG A 252 -11.68 1.90 -15.10
N ASP A 253 -11.35 3.18 -15.29
CA ASP A 253 -10.65 3.66 -16.49
C ASP A 253 -9.23 3.05 -16.57
N LEU A 254 -8.53 2.86 -15.45
CA LEU A 254 -7.24 2.16 -15.38
C LEU A 254 -7.34 0.70 -15.83
N PHE A 255 -8.42 0.01 -15.46
CA PHE A 255 -8.64 -1.42 -15.74
C PHE A 255 -9.57 -1.66 -16.93
N ARG A 256 -9.77 -0.69 -17.80
CA ARG A 256 -10.74 -0.76 -18.94
C ARG A 256 -10.47 -1.89 -19.94
N ASP A 257 -9.21 -2.34 -20.04
CA ASP A 257 -8.82 -3.40 -20.97
C ASP A 257 -9.15 -4.81 -20.44
N PHE A 258 -9.58 -4.90 -19.16
CA PHE A 258 -10.06 -6.14 -18.58
C PHE A 258 -11.53 -6.39 -18.96
N ARG A 259 -11.87 -7.66 -19.21
CA ARG A 259 -13.23 -8.07 -19.60
C ARG A 259 -14.28 -7.77 -18.53
N LYS A 260 -13.91 -7.92 -17.24
CA LYS A 260 -14.80 -7.68 -16.10
C LYS A 260 -14.06 -6.93 -15.01
N VAL A 261 -14.66 -5.89 -14.44
CA VAL A 261 -14.09 -5.09 -13.36
C VAL A 261 -15.15 -4.86 -12.28
N GLU A 262 -14.91 -5.43 -11.10
CA GLU A 262 -15.70 -5.21 -9.89
C GLU A 262 -14.92 -4.34 -8.91
N LEU A 263 -15.60 -3.39 -8.28
CA LEU A 263 -15.02 -2.48 -7.30
C LEU A 263 -15.73 -2.64 -5.95
N ARG A 264 -14.95 -2.93 -4.91
CA ARG A 264 -15.44 -2.98 -3.53
C ARG A 264 -14.60 -2.07 -2.65
N ALA A 265 -15.21 -1.35 -1.72
CA ALA A 265 -14.46 -0.55 -0.76
C ALA A 265 -14.53 -1.22 0.61
N TYR A 266 -13.38 -1.20 1.30
CA TYR A 266 -13.19 -1.75 2.63
C TYR A 266 -12.44 -0.76 3.52
N PHE A 267 -12.29 -1.09 4.77
CA PHE A 267 -11.49 -0.39 5.76
C PHE A 267 -11.94 1.03 6.05
N LEU A 268 -12.69 1.21 7.11
CA LEU A 268 -13.03 2.50 7.69
C LEU A 268 -12.00 2.82 8.78
N ASN A 269 -11.16 3.84 8.57
CA ASN A 269 -10.22 4.24 9.61
C ASN A 269 -10.94 4.95 10.76
N LYS A 270 -11.25 4.20 11.81
CA LYS A 270 -12.03 4.66 12.97
C LYS A 270 -11.37 5.79 13.76
N ARG A 271 -10.07 5.99 13.63
CA ARG A 271 -9.34 7.12 14.26
C ARG A 271 -9.89 8.49 13.85
N PHE A 272 -10.44 8.60 12.65
CA PHE A 272 -11.03 9.85 12.15
C PHE A 272 -12.51 10.01 12.46
N ILE A 273 -13.09 9.09 13.24
CA ILE A 273 -14.48 9.19 13.73
C ILE A 273 -14.41 9.53 15.24
N PRO A 274 -14.44 10.81 15.59
CA PRO A 274 -14.28 11.23 16.98
C PRO A 274 -15.36 10.61 17.88
N LEU A 275 -15.00 10.29 19.12
CA LEU A 275 -15.85 9.84 20.22
C LEU A 275 -16.47 8.44 20.05
N ILE A 276 -16.93 8.08 18.86
CA ILE A 276 -17.70 6.83 18.65
C ILE A 276 -17.00 5.79 17.78
N GLY A 277 -15.87 6.15 17.15
CA GLY A 277 -15.21 5.26 16.17
C GLY A 277 -14.79 3.91 16.74
N SER A 278 -14.25 3.91 17.98
CA SER A 278 -13.83 2.69 18.67
C SER A 278 -15.01 1.81 19.10
N LEU A 279 -16.20 2.37 19.23
CA LEU A 279 -17.43 1.68 19.68
C LEU A 279 -18.25 1.11 18.52
N LEU A 280 -17.88 1.41 17.26
CA LEU A 280 -18.62 0.93 16.09
C LEU A 280 -18.54 -0.60 15.97
N PRO A 281 -19.67 -1.32 15.97
CA PRO A 281 -19.71 -2.75 15.67
C PRO A 281 -19.18 -3.03 14.26
N ARG A 282 -18.55 -4.20 14.07
CA ARG A 282 -17.97 -4.60 12.77
C ARG A 282 -18.98 -4.60 11.62
N SER A 283 -20.23 -4.94 11.88
CA SER A 283 -21.31 -4.91 10.88
C SER A 283 -21.58 -3.50 10.35
N ILE A 284 -21.66 -2.52 11.26
CA ILE A 284 -21.84 -1.11 10.88
C ILE A 284 -20.59 -0.56 10.20
N GLU A 285 -19.41 -0.89 10.75
CA GLU A 285 -18.13 -0.53 10.12
C GLU A 285 -18.07 -1.03 8.66
N SER A 286 -18.42 -2.30 8.42
CA SER A 286 -18.43 -2.89 7.07
C SER A 286 -19.42 -2.21 6.14
N ALA A 287 -20.63 -1.90 6.60
CA ALA A 287 -21.64 -1.21 5.81
C ALA A 287 -21.19 0.21 5.42
N LEU A 288 -20.59 0.95 6.35
CA LEU A 288 -20.02 2.27 6.08
C LEU A 288 -18.80 2.18 5.16
N ALA A 289 -17.93 1.18 5.38
CA ALA A 289 -16.75 0.95 4.56
C ALA A 289 -17.09 0.60 3.12
N ALA A 290 -18.17 -0.12 2.85
CA ALA A 290 -18.62 -0.42 1.49
C ALA A 290 -18.85 0.84 0.63
N ARG A 291 -19.22 1.98 1.26
CA ARG A 291 -19.41 3.26 0.58
C ARG A 291 -18.22 4.20 0.73
N TRP A 292 -17.64 4.30 1.92
CA TRP A 292 -16.64 5.32 2.31
C TRP A 292 -15.31 4.75 2.79
N GLY A 293 -15.07 3.46 2.56
CA GLY A 293 -13.83 2.80 2.92
C GLY A 293 -12.61 3.38 2.21
N TRP A 294 -11.47 3.31 2.87
CA TRP A 294 -10.19 3.82 2.39
C TRP A 294 -9.55 2.93 1.32
N HIS A 295 -9.73 1.61 1.45
CA HIS A 295 -9.19 0.62 0.54
C HIS A 295 -10.19 0.35 -0.58
N LEU A 296 -9.89 0.82 -1.81
CA LEU A 296 -10.65 0.49 -3.01
C LEU A 296 -10.02 -0.75 -3.65
N TRP A 297 -10.71 -1.87 -3.51
CA TRP A 297 -10.32 -3.13 -4.13
C TRP A 297 -10.91 -3.25 -5.51
N ILE A 298 -10.06 -3.63 -6.45
CA ILE A 298 -10.38 -3.86 -7.86
C ILE A 298 -10.19 -5.36 -8.11
N TYR A 299 -11.26 -6.03 -8.52
CA TYR A 299 -11.25 -7.41 -9.00
C TYR A 299 -11.47 -7.36 -10.49
N ALA A 300 -10.43 -7.68 -11.26
CA ALA A 300 -10.45 -7.58 -12.71
C ALA A 300 -10.12 -8.94 -13.34
N THR A 301 -10.87 -9.35 -14.37
CA THR A 301 -10.64 -10.60 -15.11
C THR A 301 -10.19 -10.26 -16.52
N LYS A 302 -9.09 -10.87 -16.98
CA LYS A 302 -8.59 -10.76 -18.36
C LYS A 302 -9.44 -11.53 -19.36
#